data_77754ca7e30465e1025ab6fb1bda2b87
#
_entry.id   77754ca7e30465e1025ab6fb1bda2b87
#
_cell.length_a   1.000
_cell.length_b   1.000
_cell.length_c   1.000
_cell.angle_alpha   90.00
_cell.angle_beta   90.00
_cell.angle_gamma   90.00
#
_symmetry.space_group_name_H-M   'P 1'
#
loop_
_entity.id
_entity.type
_entity.pdbx_description
1 polymer ?
#
loop_
_entity_poly.entity_id
_entity_poly.type
_entity_poly.pdbx_seq_one_letter_code
_entity_poly.pdbx_strand_id
1 'polypeptide(L)'
;MTDRTAEQLAQDFTAMGHSVALITDVIAGNAMADEDAAERQGCVDRNTQHLELMVAKDDWGSESMTATNAAISAGNGYTAS
;
A
#
# COMPACT_ATOMS: atom_id res chain seq x y z
N MET A 1 11.18 -2.99 -22.87
CA MET A 1 11.44 -3.09 -21.42
C MET A 1 11.36 -4.53 -21.00
N THR A 2 12.27 -4.96 -20.13
CA THR A 2 12.27 -6.33 -19.63
C THR A 2 11.29 -6.49 -18.49
N ASP A 3 10.45 -7.52 -18.55
CA ASP A 3 9.52 -7.81 -17.47
C ASP A 3 10.27 -8.24 -16.22
N ARG A 4 9.67 -8.01 -15.06
CA ARG A 4 10.23 -8.47 -13.81
C ARG A 4 10.26 -9.99 -13.78
N THR A 5 11.28 -10.55 -13.13
CA THR A 5 11.36 -11.99 -12.92
C THR A 5 10.28 -12.44 -11.94
N ALA A 6 10.02 -13.76 -11.90
CA ALA A 6 9.06 -14.31 -10.93
C ALA A 6 9.47 -13.99 -9.49
N GLU A 7 10.78 -14.00 -9.21
CA GLU A 7 11.30 -13.64 -7.89
C GLU A 7 11.03 -12.18 -7.55
N GLN A 8 11.27 -11.27 -8.51
CA GLN A 8 11.01 -9.85 -8.32
C GLN A 8 9.52 -9.59 -8.12
N LEU A 9 8.67 -10.26 -8.89
CA LEU A 9 7.21 -10.15 -8.72
C LEU A 9 6.78 -10.59 -7.33
N ALA A 10 7.33 -11.70 -6.84
CA ALA A 10 7.01 -12.21 -5.50
C ALA A 10 7.45 -11.23 -4.41
N GLN A 11 8.64 -10.65 -4.55
CA GLN A 11 9.15 -9.66 -3.60
C GLN A 11 8.28 -8.39 -3.60
N ASP A 12 7.92 -7.92 -4.79
CA ASP A 12 7.09 -6.72 -4.91
C ASP A 12 5.68 -6.97 -4.39
N PHE A 13 5.13 -8.16 -4.61
CA PHE A 13 3.82 -8.54 -4.07
C PHE A 13 3.84 -8.55 -2.54
N THR A 14 4.91 -9.09 -1.96
CA THR A 14 5.10 -9.10 -0.50
C THR A 14 5.20 -7.66 0.05
N ALA A 15 5.95 -6.80 -0.63
CA ALA A 15 6.08 -5.39 -0.24
C ALA A 15 4.75 -4.66 -0.31
N MET A 16 3.93 -4.95 -1.33
CA MET A 16 2.58 -4.39 -1.42
C MET A 16 1.72 -4.84 -0.24
N GLY A 17 1.83 -6.11 0.14
CA GLY A 17 1.09 -6.64 1.29
C GLY A 17 1.43 -5.91 2.58
N HIS A 18 2.71 -5.56 2.77
CA HIS A 18 3.13 -4.77 3.94
C HIS A 18 2.52 -3.36 3.90
N SER A 19 2.49 -2.72 2.74
CA SER A 19 1.88 -1.40 2.60
C SER A 19 0.37 -1.46 2.85
N VAL A 20 -0.32 -2.48 2.34
CA VAL A 20 -1.75 -2.69 2.60
C VAL A 20 -2.01 -2.81 4.09
N ALA A 21 -1.23 -3.65 4.78
CA ALA A 21 -1.38 -3.86 6.21
C ALA A 21 -1.12 -2.58 7.00
N LEU A 22 -0.09 -1.84 6.62
CA LEU A 22 0.27 -0.61 7.33
C LEU A 22 -0.81 0.47 7.18
N ILE A 23 -1.32 0.67 5.97
CA ILE A 23 -2.42 1.61 5.73
C ILE A 23 -3.63 1.22 6.58
N THR A 24 -4.01 -0.06 6.53
CA THR A 24 -5.15 -0.57 7.28
C THR A 24 -4.97 -0.35 8.79
N ASP A 25 -3.79 -0.66 9.31
CA ASP A 25 -3.51 -0.57 10.73
C ASP A 25 -3.44 0.86 11.23
N VAL A 26 -2.86 1.78 10.45
CA VAL A 26 -2.82 3.19 10.82
C VAL A 26 -4.23 3.78 10.85
N ILE A 27 -5.04 3.49 9.85
CA ILE A 27 -6.43 3.98 9.78
C ILE A 27 -7.26 3.43 10.94
N ALA A 28 -7.04 2.17 11.29
CA ALA A 28 -7.77 1.53 12.39
C ALA A 28 -7.27 1.93 13.78
N GLY A 29 -6.16 2.66 13.87
CA GLY A 29 -5.58 3.03 15.15
C GLY A 29 -4.72 1.95 15.79
N ASN A 30 -4.35 0.92 15.03
CA ASN A 30 -3.55 -0.20 15.52
C ASN A 30 -2.05 -0.01 15.29
N ALA A 31 -1.66 0.98 14.52
CA ALA A 31 -0.26 1.32 14.27
C ALA A 31 -0.09 2.83 14.36
N MET A 32 1.07 3.26 14.81
CA MET A 32 1.44 4.68 14.94
C MET A 32 0.48 5.49 15.83
N ALA A 33 -0.18 4.82 16.78
CA ALA A 33 -1.18 5.47 17.64
C ALA A 33 -0.56 6.58 18.50
N ASP A 34 0.74 6.46 18.83
CA ASP A 34 1.44 7.45 19.64
C ASP A 34 2.08 8.55 18.81
N GLU A 35 1.99 8.47 17.49
CA GLU A 35 2.53 9.49 16.60
C GLU A 35 1.50 10.58 16.35
N ASP A 36 1.99 11.77 15.98
CA ASP A 36 1.08 12.87 15.69
C ASP A 36 0.35 12.67 14.34
N ALA A 37 -0.65 13.53 14.08
CA ALA A 37 -1.47 13.43 12.89
C ALA A 37 -0.63 13.55 11.60
N ALA A 38 0.36 14.43 11.59
CA ALA A 38 1.21 14.63 10.40
C ALA A 38 2.02 13.37 10.08
N GLU A 39 2.54 12.70 11.11
CA GLU A 39 3.30 11.45 10.93
C GLU A 39 2.39 10.34 10.38
N ARG A 40 1.20 10.19 10.94
CA ARG A 40 0.23 9.18 10.50
C ARG A 40 -0.20 9.46 9.06
N GLN A 41 -0.52 10.71 8.75
CA GLN A 41 -0.92 11.10 7.39
C GLN A 41 0.18 10.82 6.39
N GLY A 42 1.43 11.20 6.72
CA GLY A 42 2.58 10.96 5.86
C GLY A 42 2.80 9.49 5.59
N CYS A 43 2.67 8.65 6.61
CA CYS A 43 2.80 7.20 6.45
C CYS A 43 1.76 6.63 5.49
N VAL A 44 0.49 7.00 5.67
CA VAL A 44 -0.59 6.54 4.80
C VAL A 44 -0.38 7.04 3.37
N ASP A 45 -0.02 8.31 3.22
CA ASP A 45 0.18 8.90 1.89
C ASP A 45 1.31 8.22 1.12
N ARG A 46 2.45 7.98 1.77
CA ARG A 46 3.60 7.32 1.13
C ARG A 46 3.26 5.89 0.73
N ASN A 47 2.59 5.16 1.60
CA ASN A 47 2.23 3.78 1.30
C ASN A 47 1.15 3.69 0.23
N THR A 48 0.18 4.60 0.23
CA THR A 48 -0.84 4.69 -0.80
C THR A 48 -0.19 4.95 -2.16
N GLN A 49 0.75 5.89 -2.22
CA GLN A 49 1.47 6.20 -3.46
C GLN A 49 2.26 4.98 -3.95
N HIS A 50 2.91 4.25 -3.04
CA HIS A 50 3.63 3.02 -3.39
C HIS A 50 2.69 2.02 -4.06
N LEU A 51 1.50 1.82 -3.48
CA LEU A 51 0.52 0.89 -4.06
C LEU A 51 0.03 1.36 -5.42
N GLU A 52 -0.23 2.65 -5.58
CA GLU A 52 -0.67 3.19 -6.87
C GLU A 52 0.38 2.97 -7.96
N LEU A 53 1.66 3.17 -7.65
CA LEU A 53 2.74 2.90 -8.58
C LEU A 53 2.85 1.42 -8.92
N MET A 54 2.59 0.54 -7.95
CA MET A 54 2.66 -0.90 -8.17
C MET A 54 1.50 -1.40 -9.03
N VAL A 55 0.26 -0.98 -8.76
CA VAL A 55 -0.88 -1.46 -9.56
C VAL A 55 -0.85 -0.90 -10.98
N ALA A 56 -0.12 0.18 -11.23
CA ALA A 56 0.05 0.72 -12.57
C ALA A 56 0.89 -0.19 -13.47
N LYS A 57 1.67 -1.10 -12.88
CA LYS A 57 2.43 -2.09 -13.65
C LYS A 57 1.47 -3.16 -14.18
N ASP A 58 1.74 -3.65 -15.39
CA ASP A 58 0.82 -4.56 -16.08
C ASP A 58 1.32 -6.01 -16.15
N ASP A 59 2.36 -6.34 -15.39
CA ASP A 59 2.98 -7.67 -15.42
C ASP A 59 2.63 -8.56 -14.22
N TRP A 60 1.55 -8.25 -13.51
CA TRP A 60 1.11 -9.03 -12.34
C TRP A 60 0.47 -10.38 -12.70
N GLY A 61 0.05 -10.56 -13.95
CA GLY A 61 -0.58 -11.79 -14.38
C GLY A 61 -1.95 -12.00 -13.74
N SER A 62 -2.13 -13.14 -13.09
CA SER A 62 -3.40 -13.50 -12.46
C SER A 62 -3.51 -13.10 -11.00
N GLU A 63 -2.51 -12.36 -10.47
CA GLU A 63 -2.56 -11.93 -9.07
C GLU A 63 -3.74 -11.00 -8.81
N SER A 64 -4.41 -11.22 -7.69
CA SER A 64 -5.56 -10.39 -7.32
C SER A 64 -5.09 -9.05 -6.74
N MET A 65 -5.64 -7.96 -7.26
CA MET A 65 -5.38 -6.61 -6.78
C MET A 65 -6.52 -6.07 -5.91
N THR A 66 -7.47 -6.91 -5.53
CA THR A 66 -8.66 -6.47 -4.78
C THR A 66 -8.29 -5.80 -3.46
N ALA A 67 -7.46 -6.46 -2.64
CA ALA A 67 -7.05 -5.92 -1.35
C ALA A 67 -6.21 -4.65 -1.52
N THR A 68 -5.33 -4.64 -2.53
CA THR A 68 -4.49 -3.48 -2.83
C THR A 68 -5.34 -2.28 -3.24
N ASN A 69 -6.31 -2.49 -4.12
CA ASN A 69 -7.21 -1.41 -4.56
C ASN A 69 -8.06 -0.89 -3.41
N ALA A 70 -8.51 -1.77 -2.52
CA ALA A 70 -9.26 -1.37 -1.33
C ALA A 70 -8.41 -0.49 -0.41
N ALA A 71 -7.14 -0.85 -0.22
CA ALA A 71 -6.22 -0.06 0.60
C ALA A 71 -5.92 1.30 -0.03
N ILE A 72 -5.75 1.36 -1.34
CA ILE A 72 -5.56 2.63 -2.07
C ILE A 72 -6.75 3.55 -1.83
N SER A 73 -7.96 3.02 -1.98
CA SER A 73 -9.18 3.79 -1.77
C SER A 73 -9.27 4.31 -0.34
N ALA A 74 -8.98 3.44 0.64
CA ALA A 74 -8.98 3.82 2.05
C ALA A 74 -7.92 4.89 2.33
N GLY A 75 -6.72 4.73 1.77
CA GLY A 75 -5.64 5.69 1.96
C GLY A 75 -5.96 7.05 1.36
N ASN A 76 -6.57 7.07 0.18
CA ASN A 76 -6.96 8.32 -0.47
C ASN A 76 -8.06 9.05 0.29
N GLY A 77 -8.89 8.33 1.03
CA GLY A 77 -9.95 8.91 1.84
C GLY A 77 -9.56 9.27 3.26
N TYR A 78 -8.33 8.93 3.67
CA TYR A 78 -7.88 9.11 5.05
C TYR A 78 -7.44 10.54 5.30
N THR A 79 -7.95 11.12 6.39
CA THR A 79 -7.48 12.41 6.91
C THR A 79 -7.20 12.19 8.40
N ALA A 80 -5.94 12.34 8.79
CA ALA A 80 -5.53 12.17 10.18
C ALA A 80 -6.03 13.33 11.03
N SER A 81 -6.42 13.03 12.24
CA SER A 81 -6.92 14.04 13.18
C SER A 81 -6.13 14.06 14.47
#